data_7b052b71de5f781401df9f6ea2cb76b5
#
_entry.id   7b052b71de5f781401df9f6ea2cb76b5
#
_cell.length_a   1.000
_cell.length_b   1.000
_cell.length_c   1.000
_cell.angle_alpha   90.00
_cell.angle_beta   90.00
_cell.angle_gamma   90.00
#
_symmetry.space_group_name_H-M   'P 1'
#
loop_
_entity.id
_entity.type
_entity.pdbx_description
1 polymer ?
#
loop_
_entity_poly.entity_id
_entity_poly.type
_entity_poly.pdbx_seq_one_letter_code
_entity_poly.pdbx_strand_id
1 'polypeptide(L)'
;MAPDFTIIRRFVAWFGIAILGVASWLPAEEMIRTGADGRLEHAAAYLISGLAVFTAYPRRLKWLIAILMMCYAGILEFGQLWVPGRHAGILDWAASSGGVLCAFLLYDTYQRVYASKSPQEYAQAPLNRPW
;
A
#
# COMPACT_ATOMS: atom_id res chain seq x y z
N MET A 1 -20.99 4.16 20.68
CA MET A 1 -19.99 3.15 20.30
C MET A 1 -19.04 3.81 19.30
N ALA A 2 -17.80 4.08 19.65
CA ALA A 2 -16.84 4.66 18.70
C ALA A 2 -16.59 3.65 17.59
N PRO A 3 -16.54 4.07 16.31
CA PRO A 3 -16.28 3.16 15.22
C PRO A 3 -14.90 2.50 15.40
N ASP A 4 -14.84 1.20 15.21
CA ASP A 4 -13.58 0.47 15.29
C ASP A 4 -12.72 0.82 14.06
N PHE A 5 -11.82 1.79 14.25
CA PHE A 5 -10.92 2.26 13.19
C PHE A 5 -10.08 1.15 12.56
N THR A 6 -9.93 0.02 13.25
CA THR A 6 -9.22 -1.16 12.70
C THR A 6 -10.01 -1.80 11.57
N ILE A 7 -11.34 -1.91 11.72
CA ILE A 7 -12.23 -2.46 10.69
C ILE A 7 -12.21 -1.56 9.46
N ILE A 8 -12.33 -0.25 9.66
CA ILE A 8 -12.33 0.73 8.55
C ILE A 8 -11.01 0.65 7.77
N ARG A 9 -9.86 0.66 8.47
CA ARG A 9 -8.54 0.54 7.82
C ARG A 9 -8.39 -0.74 7.02
N ARG A 10 -8.84 -1.88 7.56
CA ARG A 10 -8.82 -3.16 6.83
C ARG A 10 -9.72 -3.14 5.62
N PHE A 11 -10.90 -2.54 5.72
CA PHE A 11 -11.82 -2.39 4.59
C PHE A 11 -11.17 -1.57 3.47
N VAL A 12 -10.58 -0.41 3.80
CA VAL A 12 -9.87 0.44 2.83
C VAL A 12 -8.71 -0.30 2.17
N ALA A 13 -7.94 -1.06 2.95
CA ALA A 13 -6.82 -1.85 2.44
C ALA A 13 -7.28 -2.92 1.43
N TRP A 14 -8.30 -3.70 1.78
CA TRP A 14 -8.83 -4.75 0.90
C TRP A 14 -9.53 -4.16 -0.33
N PHE A 15 -10.20 -3.03 -0.18
CA PHE A 15 -10.81 -2.31 -1.30
C PHE A 15 -9.74 -1.83 -2.29
N GLY A 16 -8.63 -1.28 -1.81
CA GLY A 16 -7.49 -0.91 -2.65
C GLY A 16 -6.91 -2.11 -3.42
N ILE A 17 -6.70 -3.25 -2.74
CA ILE A 17 -6.23 -4.50 -3.38
C ILE A 17 -7.21 -4.98 -4.45
N ALA A 18 -8.51 -4.94 -4.17
CA ALA A 18 -9.54 -5.32 -5.15
C ALA A 18 -9.54 -4.40 -6.37
N ILE A 19 -9.39 -3.08 -6.18
CA ILE A 19 -9.29 -2.11 -7.28
C ILE A 19 -8.07 -2.42 -8.16
N LEU A 20 -6.90 -2.70 -7.57
CA LEU A 20 -5.71 -3.10 -8.34
C LEU A 20 -5.99 -4.32 -9.21
N GLY A 21 -6.66 -5.34 -8.65
CA GLY A 21 -7.05 -6.54 -9.39
C GLY A 21 -7.98 -6.24 -10.55
N VAL A 22 -9.07 -5.51 -10.29
CA VAL A 22 -10.05 -5.16 -11.33
C VAL A 22 -9.40 -4.30 -12.41
N ALA A 23 -8.66 -3.24 -12.05
CA ALA A 23 -7.99 -2.36 -13.00
C ALA A 23 -6.96 -3.10 -13.86
N SER A 24 -6.25 -4.09 -13.30
CA SER A 24 -5.29 -4.89 -14.07
C SER A 24 -5.94 -5.77 -15.13
N TRP A 25 -7.20 -6.14 -14.95
CA TRP A 25 -7.91 -7.05 -15.86
C TRP A 25 -8.90 -6.34 -16.80
N LEU A 26 -8.99 -5.01 -16.72
CA LEU A 26 -9.74 -4.24 -17.71
C LEU A 26 -8.99 -4.22 -19.05
N PRO A 27 -9.70 -4.41 -20.19
CA PRO A 27 -9.15 -4.19 -21.52
C PRO A 27 -8.55 -2.78 -21.66
N ALA A 28 -7.52 -2.64 -22.49
CA ALA A 28 -6.84 -1.36 -22.67
C ALA A 28 -7.75 -0.22 -23.12
N GLU A 29 -8.81 -0.54 -23.86
CA GLU A 29 -9.82 0.42 -24.37
C GLU A 29 -10.73 0.98 -23.27
N GLU A 30 -10.94 0.22 -22.19
CA GLU A 30 -11.79 0.60 -21.06
C GLU A 30 -11.04 1.30 -19.93
N MET A 31 -9.71 1.38 -20.04
CA MET A 31 -8.88 2.02 -19.02
C MET A 31 -9.01 3.54 -19.02
N ILE A 32 -9.30 4.09 -17.84
CA ILE A 32 -9.15 5.53 -17.59
C ILE A 32 -7.65 5.82 -17.50
N ARG A 33 -7.10 6.49 -18.51
CA ARG A 33 -5.71 6.94 -18.50
C ARG A 33 -5.63 8.39 -18.04
N THR A 34 -4.70 8.65 -17.14
CA THR A 34 -4.46 10.02 -16.63
C THR A 34 -3.61 10.85 -17.59
N GLY A 35 -3.02 10.24 -18.63
CA GLY A 35 -2.05 10.86 -19.52
C GLY A 35 -0.62 10.79 -18.99
N ALA A 36 -0.39 10.23 -17.79
CA ALA A 36 0.93 9.95 -17.25
C ALA A 36 1.53 8.68 -17.88
N ASP A 37 2.83 8.48 -17.68
CA ASP A 37 3.48 7.22 -18.03
C ASP A 37 2.84 6.07 -17.24
N GLY A 38 2.49 4.97 -17.91
CA GLY A 38 1.81 3.83 -17.29
C GLY A 38 2.57 3.23 -16.09
N ARG A 39 3.91 3.25 -16.14
CA ARG A 39 4.76 2.80 -15.02
C ARG A 39 4.60 3.68 -13.78
N LEU A 40 4.45 4.98 -14.00
CA LEU A 40 4.20 5.92 -12.92
C LEU A 40 2.83 5.69 -12.29
N GLU A 41 1.81 5.39 -13.12
CA GLU A 41 0.48 5.02 -12.65
C GLU A 41 0.53 3.73 -11.80
N HIS A 42 1.26 2.70 -12.25
CA HIS A 42 1.50 1.47 -11.49
C HIS A 42 2.19 1.76 -10.16
N ALA A 43 3.30 2.49 -10.16
CA ALA A 43 4.04 2.83 -8.95
C ALA A 43 3.16 3.60 -7.94
N ALA A 44 2.39 4.59 -8.40
CA ALA A 44 1.51 5.39 -7.56
C ALA A 44 0.37 4.55 -6.98
N ALA A 45 -0.27 3.69 -7.78
CA ALA A 45 -1.37 2.83 -7.34
C ALA A 45 -0.91 1.84 -6.26
N TYR A 46 0.27 1.21 -6.45
CA TYR A 46 0.84 0.30 -5.45
C TYR A 46 1.42 1.02 -4.23
N LEU A 47 1.90 2.26 -4.36
CA LEU A 47 2.28 3.10 -3.22
C LEU A 47 1.08 3.38 -2.31
N ILE A 48 -0.03 3.87 -2.89
CA ILE A 48 -1.24 4.23 -2.13
C ILE A 48 -1.85 2.98 -1.48
N SER A 49 -2.03 1.91 -2.24
CA SER A 49 -2.57 0.65 -1.72
C SER A 49 -1.65 0.03 -0.66
N GLY A 50 -0.33 0.10 -0.85
CA GLY A 50 0.67 -0.35 0.11
C GLY A 50 0.58 0.38 1.43
N LEU A 51 0.50 1.72 1.41
CA LEU A 51 0.31 2.52 2.63
C LEU A 51 -0.98 2.13 3.37
N ALA A 52 -2.08 1.93 2.65
CA ALA A 52 -3.34 1.47 3.25
C ALA A 52 -3.17 0.12 3.95
N VAL A 53 -2.51 -0.85 3.29
CA VAL A 53 -2.29 -2.18 3.86
C VAL A 53 -1.33 -2.11 5.06
N PHE A 54 -0.18 -1.41 4.96
CA PHE A 54 0.78 -1.30 6.06
C PHE A 54 0.18 -0.64 7.31
N THR A 55 -0.74 0.32 7.14
CA THR A 55 -1.41 0.97 8.27
C THR A 55 -2.53 0.11 8.88
N ALA A 56 -3.06 -0.86 8.14
CA ALA A 56 -4.16 -1.73 8.57
C ALA A 56 -3.69 -2.94 9.38
N TYR A 57 -2.40 -3.31 9.27
CA TYR A 57 -1.87 -4.53 9.87
C TYR A 57 -0.69 -4.28 10.81
N PRO A 58 -0.42 -5.21 11.77
CA PRO A 58 0.67 -5.05 12.73
C PRO A 58 2.05 -4.92 12.05
N ARG A 59 2.89 -4.03 12.60
CA ARG A 59 4.26 -3.77 12.10
C ARG A 59 5.12 -5.02 11.94
N ARG A 60 4.91 -6.04 12.78
CA ARG A 60 5.64 -7.33 12.69
C ARG A 60 5.43 -8.06 11.36
N LEU A 61 4.33 -7.78 10.65
CA LEU A 61 3.98 -8.40 9.37
C LEU A 61 4.50 -7.61 8.16
N LYS A 62 5.15 -6.48 8.34
CA LYS A 62 5.52 -5.56 7.26
C LYS A 62 6.31 -6.21 6.12
N TRP A 63 7.26 -7.09 6.44
CA TRP A 63 8.04 -7.81 5.44
C TRP A 63 7.19 -8.81 4.65
N LEU A 64 6.36 -9.56 5.35
CA LEU A 64 5.42 -10.49 4.71
C LEU A 64 4.46 -9.74 3.79
N ILE A 65 3.90 -8.61 4.24
CA ILE A 65 3.01 -7.77 3.43
C ILE A 65 3.72 -7.27 2.18
N ALA A 66 4.95 -6.77 2.29
CA ALA A 66 5.72 -6.30 1.15
C ALA A 66 5.92 -7.41 0.11
N ILE A 67 6.34 -8.59 0.55
CA ILE A 67 6.54 -9.75 -0.33
C ILE A 67 5.23 -10.17 -0.99
N LEU A 68 4.14 -10.29 -0.23
CA LEU A 68 2.83 -10.69 -0.78
C LEU A 68 2.31 -9.67 -1.80
N MET A 69 2.49 -8.38 -1.57
CA MET A 69 2.09 -7.34 -2.53
C MET A 69 2.93 -7.37 -3.81
N MET A 70 4.24 -7.62 -3.71
CA MET A 70 5.11 -7.77 -4.89
C MET A 70 4.76 -9.03 -5.69
N CYS A 71 4.47 -10.15 -5.00
CA CYS A 71 3.98 -11.36 -5.64
C CYS A 71 2.62 -11.12 -6.32
N TYR A 72 1.71 -10.43 -5.64
CA TYR A 72 0.40 -10.06 -6.19
C TYR A 72 0.56 -9.21 -7.46
N ALA A 73 1.45 -8.20 -7.44
CA ALA A 73 1.76 -7.40 -8.62
C ALA A 73 2.25 -8.27 -9.78
N GLY A 74 3.14 -9.24 -9.50
CA GLY A 74 3.65 -10.17 -10.52
C GLY A 74 2.55 -11.08 -11.09
N ILE A 75 1.66 -11.58 -10.25
CA ILE A 75 0.52 -12.40 -10.68
C ILE A 75 -0.43 -11.59 -11.58
N LEU A 76 -0.73 -10.35 -11.20
CA LEU A 76 -1.60 -9.48 -12.00
C LEU A 76 -0.93 -9.15 -13.34
N GLU A 77 0.34 -8.81 -13.34
CA GLU A 77 1.11 -8.53 -14.56
C GLU A 77 1.15 -9.74 -15.50
N PHE A 78 1.41 -10.93 -14.95
CA PHE A 78 1.36 -12.16 -15.72
C PHE A 78 -0.04 -12.44 -16.27
N GLY A 79 -1.10 -12.16 -15.48
CA GLY A 79 -2.50 -12.29 -15.91
C GLY A 79 -2.86 -11.38 -17.10
N GLN A 80 -2.19 -10.24 -17.26
CA GLN A 80 -2.42 -9.33 -18.39
C GLN A 80 -2.09 -9.92 -19.75
N LEU A 81 -1.32 -11.00 -19.83
CA LEU A 81 -1.07 -11.72 -21.10
C LEU A 81 -2.36 -12.24 -21.75
N TRP A 82 -3.43 -12.43 -20.98
CA TRP A 82 -4.72 -12.89 -21.48
C TRP A 82 -5.76 -11.77 -21.61
N VAL A 83 -5.38 -10.53 -21.36
CA VAL A 83 -6.29 -9.37 -21.46
C VAL A 83 -6.10 -8.65 -22.80
N PRO A 84 -7.17 -8.45 -23.59
CA PRO A 84 -7.08 -7.79 -24.89
C PRO A 84 -6.45 -6.39 -24.81
N GLY A 85 -5.49 -6.13 -25.69
CA GLY A 85 -4.81 -4.84 -25.77
C GLY A 85 -3.83 -4.53 -24.63
N ARG A 86 -3.55 -5.49 -23.73
CA ARG A 86 -2.57 -5.36 -22.65
C ARG A 86 -1.27 -6.08 -23.01
N HIS A 87 -0.19 -5.59 -22.44
CA HIS A 87 1.13 -6.19 -22.57
C HIS A 87 1.72 -6.33 -21.18
N ALA A 88 2.01 -7.57 -20.78
CA ALA A 88 2.75 -7.83 -19.54
C ALA A 88 4.20 -7.37 -19.71
N GLY A 89 4.70 -6.60 -18.75
CA GLY A 89 6.04 -6.03 -18.79
C GLY A 89 6.78 -6.17 -17.46
N ILE A 90 8.00 -6.72 -17.51
CA ILE A 90 8.86 -6.80 -16.32
C ILE A 90 9.10 -5.42 -15.70
N LEU A 91 9.11 -4.36 -16.50
CA LEU A 91 9.28 -2.98 -16.03
C LEU A 91 8.04 -2.45 -15.31
N ASP A 92 6.84 -2.91 -15.68
CA ASP A 92 5.60 -2.52 -15.04
C ASP A 92 5.45 -3.23 -13.68
N TRP A 93 5.85 -4.53 -13.62
CA TRP A 93 6.02 -5.22 -12.34
C TRP A 93 7.07 -4.55 -11.45
N ALA A 94 8.21 -4.13 -12.01
CA ALA A 94 9.25 -3.44 -11.25
C ALA A 94 8.77 -2.08 -10.73
N ALA A 95 7.99 -1.33 -11.51
CA ALA A 95 7.37 -0.07 -11.09
C ALA A 95 6.37 -0.29 -9.94
N SER A 96 5.51 -1.30 -10.05
CA SER A 96 4.58 -1.71 -8.99
C SER A 96 5.32 -2.09 -7.71
N SER A 97 6.38 -2.91 -7.83
CA SER A 97 7.23 -3.32 -6.71
C SER A 97 7.95 -2.13 -6.08
N GLY A 98 8.41 -1.18 -6.90
CA GLY A 98 8.97 0.10 -6.44
C GLY A 98 7.97 0.91 -5.61
N GLY A 99 6.72 0.97 -6.04
CA GLY A 99 5.63 1.59 -5.27
C GLY A 99 5.43 0.95 -3.90
N VAL A 100 5.42 -0.39 -3.84
CA VAL A 100 5.33 -1.14 -2.57
C VAL A 100 6.53 -0.84 -1.66
N LEU A 101 7.75 -0.81 -2.20
CA LEU A 101 8.96 -0.49 -1.42
C LEU A 101 8.94 0.93 -0.88
N CYS A 102 8.50 1.90 -1.68
CA CYS A 102 8.31 3.28 -1.21
C CYS A 102 7.29 3.34 -0.07
N ALA A 103 6.16 2.67 -0.20
CA ALA A 103 5.16 2.57 0.88
C ALA A 103 5.74 1.97 2.16
N PHE A 104 6.51 0.87 2.02
CA PHE A 104 7.20 0.22 3.14
C PHE A 104 8.17 1.17 3.84
N LEU A 105 9.03 1.87 3.09
CA LEU A 105 10.01 2.79 3.64
C LEU A 105 9.34 3.98 4.35
N LEU A 106 8.33 4.57 3.74
CA LEU A 106 7.56 5.67 4.33
C LEU A 106 6.89 5.22 5.63
N TYR A 107 6.24 4.07 5.62
CA TYR A 107 5.59 3.51 6.81
C TYR A 107 6.61 3.20 7.92
N ASP A 108 7.73 2.54 7.59
CA ASP A 108 8.75 2.19 8.58
C ASP A 108 9.42 3.42 9.19
N THR A 109 9.73 4.43 8.37
CA THR A 109 10.28 5.71 8.81
C THR A 109 9.31 6.45 9.74
N TYR A 110 8.03 6.55 9.35
CA TYR A 110 7.00 7.13 10.18
C TYR A 110 6.92 6.46 11.55
N GLN A 111 6.89 5.13 11.58
CA GLN A 111 6.82 4.36 12.82
C GLN A 111 8.05 4.56 13.72
N ARG A 112 9.25 4.69 13.15
CA ARG A 112 10.48 4.95 13.91
C ARG A 112 10.46 6.35 14.53
N VAL A 113 10.07 7.36 13.76
CA VAL A 113 9.97 8.74 14.23
C VAL A 113 8.91 8.88 15.32
N TYR A 114 7.77 8.22 15.15
CA TYR A 114 6.70 8.24 16.15
C TYR A 114 7.10 7.55 17.44
N ALA A 115 7.73 6.36 17.35
CA ALA A 115 8.24 5.64 18.51
C ALA A 115 9.34 6.39 19.26
N SER A 116 10.13 7.24 18.60
CA SER A 116 11.17 8.04 19.25
C SER A 116 10.63 9.24 20.03
N LYS A 117 9.46 9.75 19.66
CA LYS A 117 8.83 10.92 20.32
C LYS A 117 8.02 10.55 21.56
N SER A 118 7.35 9.39 21.56
CA SER A 118 6.47 8.97 22.64
C SER A 118 7.14 8.83 24.02
N PRO A 119 8.37 8.30 24.18
CA PRO A 119 9.01 8.18 25.49
C PRO A 119 9.35 9.53 26.14
N GLN A 120 9.68 10.54 25.35
CA GLN A 120 10.05 11.86 25.86
C GLN A 120 8.83 12.66 26.37
N GLU A 121 7.69 12.50 25.71
CA GLU A 121 6.46 13.18 26.09
C GLU A 121 5.89 12.64 27.40
N TYR A 122 6.00 11.32 27.63
CA TYR A 122 5.61 10.70 28.92
C TYR A 122 6.58 11.04 30.05
N ALA A 123 7.86 11.20 29.77
CA ALA A 123 8.86 11.58 30.77
C ALA A 123 8.73 13.04 31.24
N GLN A 124 8.10 13.92 30.45
CA GLN A 124 7.88 15.32 30.74
C GLN A 124 6.47 15.61 31.28
N ALA A 125 5.60 14.62 31.37
CA ALA A 125 4.28 14.80 31.98
C ALA A 125 4.44 15.16 33.47
N PRO A 126 3.93 16.31 33.94
CA PRO A 126 4.08 16.72 35.31
C PRO A 126 3.42 15.69 36.25
N LEU A 127 4.15 15.29 37.30
CA LEU A 127 3.74 14.32 38.31
C LEU A 127 2.51 14.79 39.16
N ASN A 128 1.95 15.95 38.82
CA ASN A 128 0.80 16.53 39.54
C ASN A 128 -0.52 16.19 38.84
N ARG A 129 -0.87 14.89 38.75
CA ARG A 129 -2.28 14.53 38.55
C ARG A 129 -2.89 14.29 39.93
N PRO A 130 -3.84 15.14 40.44
CA PRO A 130 -4.64 14.81 41.56
C PRO A 130 -5.47 13.57 41.22
N TRP A 131 -5.53 12.64 42.19
CA TRP A 131 -6.30 11.40 42.18
C TRP A 131 -7.79 11.65 41.96
#